data_286891e2af77f7121da4184ef23617c7
#
_entry.id   286891e2af77f7121da4184ef23617c7
#
_cell.length_a   1.000
_cell.length_b   1.000
_cell.length_c   1.000
_cell.angle_alpha   90.00
_cell.angle_beta   90.00
_cell.angle_gamma   90.00
#
_symmetry.space_group_name_H-M   'P 1'
#
loop_
_entity.id
_entity.type
_entity.pdbx_description
1 polymer ?
#
loop_
_entity_poly.entity_id
_entity_poly.type
_entity_poly.pdbx_seq_one_letter_code
_entity_poly.pdbx_strand_id
1 'polypeptide(L)'
;TQGVSSAASDVYKRQAVIILVFFSVYVGSCFVTVGKLFATLFGFDYHVMMIIGAVVVFVYTVVGGYLSVVMTDFIQGMLMFFALAVVFIGTVASAGGIDNTVEFLRAIPGYLSGTQVAAPKLDPATGQQLVEAGKAVFGAPSDYGIITIISMLAWGLGYFGMPQVLVRFLSIRSVEEVRKSRIIATSWCVISLGCAVCIGLVGRAMMPTEL
;
A
#
# COMPACT_ATOMS: atom_id res chain seq x y z
N THR A 1 7.81 44.05 9.83
CA THR A 1 7.30 43.24 8.70
C THR A 1 8.39 42.54 7.93
N GLN A 2 9.59 43.15 7.73
CA GLN A 2 10.71 42.50 7.04
C GLN A 2 11.29 41.28 7.78
N GLY A 3 11.36 41.32 9.12
CA GLY A 3 11.88 40.19 9.92
C GLY A 3 11.02 38.93 9.84
N VAL A 4 9.71 39.08 9.73
CA VAL A 4 8.78 37.95 9.59
C VAL A 4 8.90 37.28 8.22
N SER A 5 9.10 38.07 7.17
CA SER A 5 9.26 37.54 5.81
C SER A 5 10.57 36.78 5.61
N SER A 6 11.67 37.24 6.23
CA SER A 6 12.96 36.54 6.17
C SER A 6 12.95 35.24 6.96
N ALA A 7 12.36 35.23 8.18
CA ALA A 7 12.19 34.03 8.97
C ALA A 7 11.31 32.98 8.27
N ALA A 8 10.22 33.39 7.64
CA ALA A 8 9.37 32.51 6.83
C ALA A 8 10.15 31.93 5.64
N SER A 9 10.98 32.73 4.94
CA SER A 9 11.83 32.28 3.84
C SER A 9 12.85 31.21 4.29
N ASP A 10 13.46 31.37 5.48
CA ASP A 10 14.44 30.42 5.98
C ASP A 10 13.79 29.10 6.45
N VAL A 11 12.60 29.16 7.02
CA VAL A 11 11.80 27.98 7.33
C VAL A 11 11.46 27.22 6.04
N TYR A 12 11.03 27.92 5.00
CA TYR A 12 10.73 27.32 3.68
C TYR A 12 11.95 26.63 3.06
N LYS A 13 13.12 27.26 3.11
CA LYS A 13 14.36 26.68 2.58
C LYS A 13 14.73 25.39 3.33
N ARG A 14 14.69 25.42 4.67
CA ARG A 14 14.98 24.24 5.49
C ARG A 14 13.99 23.11 5.21
N GLN A 15 12.70 23.40 5.13
CA GLN A 15 11.67 22.44 4.79
C GLN A 15 11.89 21.82 3.40
N ALA A 16 12.22 22.65 2.39
CA ALA A 16 12.50 22.18 1.04
C ALA A 16 13.69 21.22 0.99
N VAL A 17 14.78 21.51 1.72
CA VAL A 17 15.95 20.60 1.81
C VAL A 17 15.59 19.28 2.47
N ILE A 18 14.85 19.31 3.58
CA ILE A 18 14.43 18.10 4.28
C ILE A 18 13.56 17.24 3.35
N ILE A 19 12.56 17.83 2.69
CA ILE A 19 11.70 17.15 1.73
C ILE A 19 12.54 16.53 0.62
N LEU A 20 13.46 17.28 0.03
CA LEU A 20 14.30 16.82 -1.07
C LEU A 20 15.14 15.60 -0.66
N VAL A 21 15.77 15.62 0.50
CA VAL A 21 16.60 14.51 0.99
C VAL A 21 15.77 13.26 1.22
N PHE A 22 14.69 13.35 2.01
CA PHE A 22 13.90 12.17 2.37
C PHE A 22 13.08 11.64 1.19
N PHE A 23 12.53 12.52 0.36
CA PHE A 23 11.76 12.09 -0.81
C PHE A 23 12.61 11.54 -1.95
N SER A 24 13.88 11.93 -2.07
CA SER A 24 14.78 11.28 -3.04
C SER A 24 14.95 9.79 -2.75
N VAL A 25 15.10 9.43 -1.46
CA VAL A 25 15.16 8.02 -1.04
C VAL A 25 13.84 7.31 -1.32
N TYR A 26 12.71 7.94 -0.99
CA TYR A 26 11.38 7.39 -1.26
C TYR A 26 11.14 7.14 -2.75
N VAL A 27 11.43 8.11 -3.61
CA VAL A 27 11.31 7.98 -5.07
C VAL A 27 12.22 6.88 -5.61
N GLY A 28 13.45 6.78 -5.10
CA GLY A 28 14.36 5.70 -5.44
C GLY A 28 13.75 4.33 -5.13
N SER A 29 13.11 4.16 -3.98
CA SER A 29 12.43 2.90 -3.62
C SER A 29 11.25 2.57 -4.56
N CYS A 30 10.53 3.57 -5.04
CA CYS A 30 9.46 3.37 -6.03
C CYS A 30 10.02 2.83 -7.36
N PHE A 31 11.14 3.37 -7.85
CA PHE A 31 11.76 2.86 -9.08
C PHE A 31 12.30 1.44 -8.93
N VAL A 32 12.87 1.10 -7.77
CA VAL A 32 13.25 -0.29 -7.44
C VAL A 32 12.05 -1.21 -7.53
N THR A 33 10.91 -0.79 -7.02
CA THR A 33 9.66 -1.58 -7.07
C THR A 33 9.20 -1.81 -8.51
N VAL A 34 9.25 -0.78 -9.36
CA VAL A 34 8.92 -0.91 -10.79
C VAL A 34 9.85 -1.92 -11.47
N GLY A 35 11.16 -1.81 -11.26
CA GLY A 35 12.13 -2.75 -11.82
C GLY A 35 11.86 -4.20 -11.40
N LYS A 36 11.61 -4.43 -10.12
CA LYS A 36 11.28 -5.78 -9.59
C LYS A 36 9.97 -6.31 -10.17
N LEU A 37 8.94 -5.47 -10.26
CA LEU A 37 7.65 -5.88 -10.81
C LEU A 37 7.78 -6.41 -12.25
N PHE A 38 8.45 -5.66 -13.13
CA PHE A 38 8.62 -6.07 -14.52
C PHE A 38 9.56 -7.27 -14.67
N ALA A 39 10.59 -7.36 -13.83
CA ALA A 39 11.45 -8.54 -13.83
C ALA A 39 10.69 -9.81 -13.41
N THR A 40 9.84 -9.72 -12.39
CA THR A 40 9.08 -10.88 -11.89
C THR A 40 7.96 -11.30 -12.83
N LEU A 41 7.21 -10.34 -13.42
CA LEU A 41 6.06 -10.67 -14.25
C LEU A 41 6.41 -11.03 -15.67
N PHE A 42 7.42 -10.38 -16.26
CA PHE A 42 7.74 -10.50 -17.68
C PHE A 42 9.14 -11.07 -17.97
N GLY A 43 9.95 -11.28 -16.93
CA GLY A 43 11.34 -11.77 -17.11
C GLY A 43 12.29 -10.74 -17.71
N PHE A 44 11.94 -9.46 -17.72
CA PHE A 44 12.80 -8.40 -18.24
C PHE A 44 13.96 -8.09 -17.28
N ASP A 45 15.03 -7.52 -17.82
CA ASP A 45 16.16 -7.08 -16.99
C ASP A 45 15.71 -5.99 -16.00
N TYR A 46 16.03 -6.20 -14.73
CA TYR A 46 15.65 -5.33 -13.63
C TYR A 46 16.12 -3.89 -13.81
N HIS A 47 17.40 -3.70 -14.17
CA HIS A 47 17.99 -2.37 -14.27
C HIS A 47 17.43 -1.60 -15.46
N VAL A 48 17.23 -2.27 -16.57
CA VAL A 48 16.64 -1.68 -17.78
C VAL A 48 15.22 -1.19 -17.49
N MET A 49 14.39 -2.02 -16.84
CA MET A 49 13.00 -1.64 -16.52
C MET A 49 12.92 -0.53 -15.46
N MET A 50 13.81 -0.55 -14.50
CA MET A 50 13.91 0.54 -13.50
C MET A 50 14.24 1.88 -14.19
N ILE A 51 15.20 1.91 -15.10
CA ILE A 51 15.60 3.12 -15.82
C ILE A 51 14.50 3.58 -16.78
N ILE A 52 13.88 2.68 -17.52
CA ILE A 52 12.76 3.02 -18.42
C ILE A 52 11.61 3.62 -17.62
N GLY A 53 11.22 3.00 -16.51
CA GLY A 53 10.18 3.52 -15.64
C GLY A 53 10.50 4.92 -15.11
N ALA A 54 11.73 5.15 -14.66
CA ALA A 54 12.19 6.45 -14.21
C ALA A 54 12.13 7.52 -15.32
N VAL A 55 12.59 7.19 -16.53
CA VAL A 55 12.56 8.10 -17.69
C VAL A 55 11.14 8.45 -18.08
N VAL A 56 10.24 7.47 -18.15
CA VAL A 56 8.83 7.70 -18.49
C VAL A 56 8.18 8.65 -17.47
N VAL A 57 8.36 8.40 -16.16
CA VAL A 57 7.82 9.27 -15.12
C VAL A 57 8.40 10.67 -15.21
N PHE A 58 9.71 10.79 -15.41
CA PHE A 58 10.37 12.07 -15.55
C PHE A 58 9.86 12.87 -16.75
N VAL A 59 9.75 12.24 -17.92
CA VAL A 59 9.31 12.89 -19.15
C VAL A 59 7.88 13.43 -19.01
N TYR A 60 6.92 12.61 -18.59
CA TYR A 60 5.53 13.08 -18.49
C TYR A 60 5.36 14.14 -17.39
N THR A 61 6.15 14.08 -16.33
CA THR A 61 6.10 15.07 -15.24
C THR A 61 6.66 16.41 -15.69
N VAL A 62 7.80 16.40 -16.42
CA VAL A 62 8.42 17.63 -16.91
C VAL A 62 7.57 18.29 -18.01
N VAL A 63 7.05 17.50 -18.95
CA VAL A 63 6.26 18.01 -20.07
C VAL A 63 4.87 18.46 -19.65
N GLY A 64 4.19 17.66 -18.83
CA GLY A 64 2.79 17.93 -18.48
C GLY A 64 2.57 18.60 -17.13
N GLY A 65 3.61 18.74 -16.30
CA GLY A 65 3.55 19.36 -15.00
C GLY A 65 2.53 18.74 -14.06
N TYR A 66 2.01 19.55 -13.12
CA TYR A 66 1.07 19.10 -12.10
C TYR A 66 -0.23 18.52 -12.68
N LEU A 67 -0.76 19.12 -13.75
CA LEU A 67 -2.00 18.64 -14.37
C LEU A 67 -1.86 17.22 -14.94
N SER A 68 -0.74 16.94 -15.58
CA SER A 68 -0.43 15.61 -16.12
C SER A 68 -0.38 14.55 -15.00
N VAL A 69 0.27 14.88 -13.89
CA VAL A 69 0.36 13.99 -12.72
C VAL A 69 -1.04 13.69 -12.18
N VAL A 70 -1.88 14.72 -11.97
CA VAL A 70 -3.24 14.52 -11.44
C VAL A 70 -4.11 13.69 -12.38
N MET A 71 -4.02 13.93 -13.69
CA MET A 71 -4.79 13.15 -14.68
C MET A 71 -4.32 11.69 -14.74
N THR A 72 -3.02 11.47 -14.69
CA THR A 72 -2.45 10.12 -14.64
C THR A 72 -2.86 9.38 -13.37
N ASP A 73 -2.78 10.04 -12.22
CA ASP A 73 -3.24 9.47 -10.94
C ASP A 73 -4.73 9.10 -10.96
N PHE A 74 -5.57 9.93 -11.58
CA PHE A 74 -7.00 9.64 -11.72
C PHE A 74 -7.24 8.39 -12.56
N ILE A 75 -6.61 8.31 -13.74
CA ILE A 75 -6.75 7.14 -14.64
C ILE A 75 -6.22 5.88 -13.96
N GLN A 76 -5.04 5.94 -13.36
CA GLN A 76 -4.44 4.82 -12.63
C GLN A 76 -5.31 4.40 -11.44
N GLY A 77 -5.89 5.36 -10.73
CA GLY A 77 -6.81 5.09 -9.64
C GLY A 77 -8.05 4.33 -10.13
N MET A 78 -8.65 4.75 -11.21
CA MET A 78 -9.80 4.04 -11.81
C MET A 78 -9.43 2.62 -12.25
N LEU A 79 -8.29 2.45 -12.93
CA LEU A 79 -7.80 1.13 -13.33
C LEU A 79 -7.56 0.22 -12.12
N MET A 80 -6.95 0.75 -11.05
CA MET A 80 -6.73 0.01 -9.82
C MET A 80 -8.05 -0.44 -9.18
N PHE A 81 -9.07 0.41 -9.17
CA PHE A 81 -10.38 0.07 -8.63
C PHE A 81 -11.03 -1.10 -9.38
N PHE A 82 -11.03 -1.05 -10.71
CA PHE A 82 -11.55 -2.14 -11.53
C PHE A 82 -10.73 -3.42 -11.37
N ALA A 83 -9.40 -3.31 -11.34
CA ALA A 83 -8.52 -4.45 -11.14
C ALA A 83 -8.76 -5.12 -9.78
N LEU A 84 -8.88 -4.36 -8.70
CA LEU A 84 -9.20 -4.89 -7.37
C LEU A 84 -10.56 -5.59 -7.36
N ALA A 85 -11.57 -5.01 -8.00
CA ALA A 85 -12.89 -5.64 -8.08
C ALA A 85 -12.85 -6.96 -8.84
N VAL A 86 -12.19 -7.01 -10.00
CA VAL A 86 -12.04 -8.22 -10.81
C VAL A 86 -11.26 -9.30 -10.04
N VAL A 87 -10.13 -8.93 -9.41
CA VAL A 87 -9.34 -9.87 -8.63
C VAL A 87 -10.12 -10.38 -7.42
N PHE A 88 -10.84 -9.51 -6.71
CA PHE A 88 -11.66 -9.91 -5.56
C PHE A 88 -12.75 -10.90 -5.97
N ILE A 89 -13.52 -10.59 -7.01
CA ILE A 89 -14.58 -11.47 -7.51
C ILE A 89 -13.99 -12.80 -7.99
N GLY A 90 -12.90 -12.74 -8.76
CA GLY A 90 -12.21 -13.92 -9.28
C GLY A 90 -11.66 -14.84 -8.19
N THR A 91 -11.01 -14.26 -7.15
CA THR A 91 -10.48 -15.04 -6.02
C THR A 91 -11.59 -15.67 -5.19
N VAL A 92 -12.66 -14.95 -4.88
CA VAL A 92 -13.81 -15.51 -4.15
C VAL A 92 -14.47 -16.66 -4.93
N ALA A 93 -14.66 -16.48 -6.24
CA ALA A 93 -15.22 -17.53 -7.09
C ALA A 93 -14.33 -18.78 -7.13
N SER A 94 -13.00 -18.59 -7.24
CA SER A 94 -12.04 -19.69 -7.29
C SER A 94 -11.87 -20.41 -5.95
N ALA A 95 -12.10 -19.74 -4.82
CA ALA A 95 -12.06 -20.34 -3.48
C ALA A 95 -13.33 -21.13 -3.13
N GLY A 96 -14.29 -21.22 -4.04
CA GLY A 96 -15.56 -21.93 -3.79
C GLY A 96 -16.58 -21.14 -2.96
N GLY A 97 -16.42 -19.80 -2.91
CA GLY A 97 -17.34 -18.89 -2.25
C GLY A 97 -16.84 -18.39 -0.89
N ILE A 98 -17.60 -17.45 -0.33
CA ILE A 98 -17.23 -16.78 0.93
C ILE A 98 -17.31 -17.76 2.11
N ASP A 99 -18.29 -18.64 2.14
CA ASP A 99 -18.52 -19.56 3.27
C ASP A 99 -17.33 -20.51 3.45
N ASN A 100 -16.87 -21.14 2.37
CA ASN A 100 -15.70 -22.02 2.38
C ASN A 100 -14.42 -21.26 2.82
N THR A 101 -14.26 -20.02 2.33
CA THR A 101 -13.13 -19.18 2.73
C THR A 101 -13.15 -18.88 4.23
N VAL A 102 -14.29 -18.48 4.77
CA VAL A 102 -14.44 -18.16 6.19
C VAL A 102 -14.22 -19.40 7.07
N GLU A 103 -14.72 -20.56 6.67
CA GLU A 103 -14.51 -21.81 7.38
C GLU A 103 -13.02 -22.19 7.44
N PHE A 104 -12.31 -22.09 6.30
CA PHE A 104 -10.87 -22.31 6.25
C PHE A 104 -10.10 -21.36 7.18
N LEU A 105 -10.43 -20.06 7.13
CA LEU A 105 -9.74 -19.06 7.95
C LEU A 105 -10.02 -19.22 9.45
N ARG A 106 -11.21 -19.67 9.83
CA ARG A 106 -11.56 -19.98 11.22
C ARG A 106 -10.78 -21.18 11.77
N ALA A 107 -10.37 -22.09 10.89
CA ALA A 107 -9.55 -23.24 11.28
C ALA A 107 -8.12 -22.84 11.67
N ILE A 108 -7.66 -21.65 11.30
CA ILE A 108 -6.33 -21.13 11.64
C ILE A 108 -6.40 -20.39 12.98
N PRO A 109 -5.70 -20.86 14.04
CA PRO A 109 -5.78 -20.24 15.36
C PRO A 109 -5.31 -18.77 15.35
N GLY A 110 -6.15 -17.87 15.85
CA GLY A 110 -5.83 -16.43 15.97
C GLY A 110 -5.87 -15.62 14.67
N TYR A 111 -6.08 -16.24 13.50
CA TYR A 111 -5.98 -15.55 12.21
C TYR A 111 -7.05 -14.46 12.00
N LEU A 112 -8.27 -14.68 12.44
CA LEU A 112 -9.37 -13.72 12.37
C LEU A 112 -9.50 -12.85 13.63
N SER A 113 -8.57 -12.96 14.57
CA SER A 113 -8.56 -12.13 15.77
C SER A 113 -7.92 -10.76 15.48
N GLY A 114 -8.51 -9.69 16.01
CA GLY A 114 -7.91 -8.35 15.94
C GLY A 114 -6.76 -8.12 16.93
N THR A 115 -6.55 -9.04 17.86
CA THR A 115 -5.58 -8.91 18.96
C THR A 115 -4.55 -10.04 19.01
N GLN A 116 -4.65 -11.01 18.10
CA GLN A 116 -3.76 -12.16 18.04
C GLN A 116 -3.18 -12.29 16.63
N VAL A 117 -2.01 -12.90 16.55
CA VAL A 117 -1.34 -13.26 15.30
C VAL A 117 -1.22 -14.77 15.22
N ALA A 118 -1.62 -15.33 14.09
CA ALA A 118 -1.39 -16.75 13.81
C ALA A 118 0.12 -17.01 13.73
N ALA A 119 0.63 -17.85 14.61
CA ALA A 119 2.05 -18.18 14.67
C ALA A 119 2.34 -19.41 13.79
N PRO A 120 3.20 -19.32 12.76
CA PRO A 120 3.61 -20.48 11.98
C PRO A 120 4.42 -21.43 12.88
N LYS A 121 4.15 -22.73 12.77
CA LYS A 121 4.97 -23.75 13.44
C LYS A 121 6.16 -24.04 12.55
N LEU A 122 7.36 -23.71 13.03
CA LEU A 122 8.59 -23.89 12.29
C LEU A 122 9.20 -25.27 12.58
N ASP A 123 9.80 -25.86 11.57
CA ASP A 123 10.65 -27.06 11.72
C ASP A 123 11.96 -26.62 12.41
N PRO A 124 12.32 -27.25 13.55
CA PRO A 124 13.55 -26.91 14.27
C PRO A 124 14.84 -27.12 13.47
N ALA A 125 14.83 -28.03 12.48
CA ALA A 125 15.99 -28.35 11.69
C ALA A 125 16.21 -27.38 10.51
N THR A 126 15.13 -26.95 9.85
CA THR A 126 15.20 -26.15 8.62
C THR A 126 14.80 -24.70 8.82
N GLY A 127 14.11 -24.38 9.93
CA GLY A 127 13.55 -23.03 10.17
C GLY A 127 12.39 -22.69 9.24
N GLN A 128 11.94 -23.61 8.40
CA GLN A 128 10.81 -23.41 7.50
C GLN A 128 9.49 -23.80 8.16
N GLN A 129 8.39 -23.26 7.67
CA GLN A 129 7.06 -23.61 8.18
C GLN A 129 6.77 -25.09 7.91
N LEU A 130 6.30 -25.80 8.93
CA LEU A 130 5.86 -27.17 8.81
C LEU A 130 4.60 -27.25 7.93
N VAL A 131 4.62 -28.21 6.99
CA VAL A 131 3.48 -28.48 6.10
C VAL A 131 3.07 -29.93 6.31
N GLU A 132 1.85 -30.19 6.77
CA GLU A 132 1.26 -31.51 6.95
C GLU A 132 0.04 -31.66 6.05
N ALA A 133 -0.04 -32.76 5.32
CA ALA A 133 -1.13 -33.04 4.38
C ALA A 133 -1.40 -31.89 3.36
N GLY A 134 -0.35 -31.18 2.91
CA GLY A 134 -0.48 -30.06 1.98
C GLY A 134 -1.04 -28.78 2.59
N LYS A 135 -1.05 -28.67 3.93
CA LYS A 135 -1.49 -27.46 4.64
C LYS A 135 -0.41 -27.00 5.62
N ALA A 136 -0.21 -25.69 5.68
CA ALA A 136 0.69 -25.08 6.65
C ALA A 136 0.17 -25.30 8.08
N VAL A 137 1.06 -25.72 8.98
CA VAL A 137 0.74 -25.96 10.39
C VAL A 137 0.98 -24.70 11.20
N PHE A 138 0.01 -24.36 12.06
CA PHE A 138 0.10 -23.22 12.97
C PHE A 138 0.18 -23.71 14.42
N GLY A 139 0.97 -23.00 15.23
CA GLY A 139 1.06 -23.15 16.66
C GLY A 139 -0.02 -22.38 17.42
N ALA A 140 0.16 -22.24 18.72
CA ALA A 140 -0.68 -21.35 19.52
C ALA A 140 -0.54 -19.91 19.04
N PRO A 141 -1.66 -19.14 18.92
CA PRO A 141 -1.59 -17.77 18.49
C PRO A 141 -0.80 -16.93 19.50
N SER A 142 -0.04 -15.98 19.02
CA SER A 142 0.67 -15.00 19.86
C SER A 142 -0.16 -13.74 20.02
N ASP A 143 -0.07 -13.07 21.17
CA ASP A 143 -0.77 -11.82 21.39
C ASP A 143 -0.12 -10.69 20.59
N TYR A 144 -0.97 -9.89 19.98
CA TYR A 144 -0.58 -8.67 19.29
C TYR A 144 -0.48 -7.54 20.35
N GLY A 145 0.74 -7.20 20.75
CA GLY A 145 0.94 -6.19 21.81
C GLY A 145 0.31 -4.85 21.48
N ILE A 146 -0.29 -4.20 22.49
CA ILE A 146 -0.91 -2.87 22.35
C ILE A 146 0.04 -1.85 21.73
N ILE A 147 1.33 -1.89 22.09
CA ILE A 147 2.35 -1.00 21.54
C ILE A 147 2.51 -1.23 20.03
N THR A 148 2.45 -2.47 19.57
CA THR A 148 2.52 -2.81 18.15
C THR A 148 1.29 -2.28 17.41
N ILE A 149 0.09 -2.43 17.98
CA ILE A 149 -1.14 -1.88 17.41
C ILE A 149 -1.05 -0.37 17.25
N ILE A 150 -0.65 0.34 18.32
CA ILE A 150 -0.47 1.81 18.30
C ILE A 150 0.57 2.21 17.27
N SER A 151 1.69 1.51 17.20
CA SER A 151 2.77 1.77 16.23
C SER A 151 2.28 1.63 14.78
N MET A 152 1.49 0.59 14.50
CA MET A 152 0.91 0.38 13.16
C MET A 152 -0.12 1.46 12.81
N LEU A 153 -0.96 1.88 13.76
CA LEU A 153 -1.93 2.96 13.57
C LEU A 153 -1.27 4.33 13.42
N ALA A 154 -0.12 4.55 14.06
CA ALA A 154 0.63 5.80 13.99
C ALA A 154 1.13 6.12 12.57
N TRP A 155 1.27 5.11 11.71
CA TRP A 155 1.59 5.32 10.30
C TRP A 155 0.58 6.23 9.58
N GLY A 156 -0.70 6.11 9.92
CA GLY A 156 -1.74 6.99 9.39
C GLY A 156 -1.52 8.47 9.73
N LEU A 157 -0.90 8.79 10.86
CA LEU A 157 -0.58 10.16 11.24
C LEU A 157 0.48 10.79 10.32
N GLY A 158 1.41 10.00 9.78
CA GLY A 158 2.43 10.45 8.85
C GLY A 158 1.87 11.00 7.53
N TYR A 159 0.70 10.52 7.11
CA TYR A 159 0.05 10.98 5.88
C TYR A 159 -0.31 12.47 5.89
N PHE A 160 -0.59 13.05 7.04
CA PHE A 160 -0.88 14.49 7.15
C PHE A 160 0.31 15.38 6.78
N GLY A 161 1.53 14.87 6.90
CA GLY A 161 2.76 15.59 6.57
C GLY A 161 3.30 15.32 5.16
N MET A 162 2.69 14.42 4.39
CA MET A 162 3.21 14.05 3.08
C MET A 162 3.01 15.16 2.04
N PRO A 163 4.09 15.68 1.41
CA PRO A 163 4.02 16.78 0.46
C PRO A 163 3.05 16.53 -0.70
N GLN A 164 3.00 15.31 -1.22
CA GLN A 164 2.11 14.95 -2.32
C GLN A 164 0.62 15.07 -1.94
N VAL A 165 0.29 14.84 -0.67
CA VAL A 165 -1.08 15.01 -0.16
C VAL A 165 -1.38 16.49 0.06
N LEU A 166 -0.46 17.23 0.67
CA LEU A 166 -0.61 18.66 0.93
C LEU A 166 -0.78 19.48 -0.34
N VAL A 167 0.02 19.21 -1.39
CA VAL A 167 -0.08 19.90 -2.68
C VAL A 167 -1.47 19.71 -3.31
N ARG A 168 -2.09 18.55 -3.16
CA ARG A 168 -3.45 18.31 -3.66
C ARG A 168 -4.49 19.14 -2.92
N PHE A 169 -4.38 19.28 -1.60
CA PHE A 169 -5.26 20.17 -0.84
C PHE A 169 -5.07 21.65 -1.21
N LEU A 170 -3.83 22.07 -1.43
CA LEU A 170 -3.51 23.44 -1.83
C LEU A 170 -4.03 23.81 -3.23
N SER A 171 -4.25 22.83 -4.10
CA SER A 171 -4.76 23.04 -5.46
C SER A 171 -6.28 23.10 -5.56
N ILE A 172 -7.02 22.87 -4.48
CA ILE A 172 -8.48 22.91 -4.46
C ILE A 172 -8.97 24.38 -4.43
N ARG A 173 -9.98 24.69 -5.23
CA ARG A 173 -10.47 26.06 -5.43
C ARG A 173 -11.31 26.61 -4.28
N SER A 174 -12.07 25.77 -3.60
CA SER A 174 -13.02 26.21 -2.56
C SER A 174 -13.12 25.22 -1.41
N VAL A 175 -13.58 25.71 -0.25
CA VAL A 175 -13.81 24.89 0.94
C VAL A 175 -14.88 23.81 0.69
N GLU A 176 -15.87 24.12 -0.14
CA GLU A 176 -16.93 23.15 -0.48
C GLU A 176 -16.37 21.97 -1.30
N GLU A 177 -15.44 22.23 -2.21
CA GLU A 177 -14.75 21.20 -2.98
C GLU A 177 -13.85 20.35 -2.10
N VAL A 178 -13.24 20.92 -1.05
CA VAL A 178 -12.48 20.14 -0.05
C VAL A 178 -13.39 19.11 0.63
N ARG A 179 -14.62 19.50 0.99
CA ARG A 179 -15.58 18.58 1.61
C ARG A 179 -15.96 17.43 0.70
N LYS A 180 -16.22 17.71 -0.59
CA LYS A 180 -16.54 16.69 -1.60
C LYS A 180 -15.34 15.76 -1.82
N SER A 181 -14.15 16.32 -1.99
CA SER A 181 -12.90 15.57 -2.15
C SER A 181 -12.64 14.62 -0.96
N ARG A 182 -12.87 15.09 0.26
CA ARG A 182 -12.74 14.26 1.46
C ARG A 182 -13.67 13.06 1.43
N ILE A 183 -14.94 13.25 1.10
CA ILE A 183 -15.91 12.15 1.04
C ILE A 183 -15.49 11.13 -0.03
N ILE A 184 -15.13 11.58 -1.22
CA ILE A 184 -14.69 10.71 -2.32
C ILE A 184 -13.43 9.95 -1.91
N ALA A 185 -12.41 10.64 -1.39
CA ALA A 185 -11.16 10.01 -0.98
C ALA A 185 -11.34 8.99 0.15
N THR A 186 -12.15 9.32 1.17
CA THR A 186 -12.44 8.41 2.28
C THR A 186 -13.18 7.17 1.81
N SER A 187 -14.22 7.33 0.99
CA SER A 187 -14.97 6.21 0.41
C SER A 187 -14.07 5.33 -0.45
N TRP A 188 -13.24 5.94 -1.28
CA TRP A 188 -12.24 5.24 -2.09
C TRP A 188 -11.29 4.41 -1.21
N CYS A 189 -10.69 5.01 -0.18
CA CYS A 189 -9.79 4.31 0.72
C CYS A 189 -10.46 3.13 1.43
N VAL A 190 -11.68 3.31 1.95
CA VAL A 190 -12.41 2.25 2.63
C VAL A 190 -12.68 1.07 1.69
N ILE A 191 -13.14 1.34 0.48
CA ILE A 191 -13.43 0.29 -0.50
C ILE A 191 -12.14 -0.41 -0.95
N SER A 192 -11.11 0.36 -1.35
CA SER A 192 -9.85 -0.21 -1.86
C SER A 192 -9.12 -1.04 -0.81
N LEU A 193 -8.99 -0.52 0.41
CA LEU A 193 -8.33 -1.25 1.50
C LEU A 193 -9.17 -2.45 1.94
N GLY A 194 -10.49 -2.31 1.99
CA GLY A 194 -11.39 -3.42 2.27
C GLY A 194 -11.23 -4.56 1.25
N CYS A 195 -11.25 -4.24 -0.04
CA CYS A 195 -11.01 -5.23 -1.11
C CYS A 195 -9.61 -5.85 -0.98
N ALA A 196 -8.57 -5.07 -0.72
CA ALA A 196 -7.22 -5.58 -0.57
C ALA A 196 -7.09 -6.56 0.60
N VAL A 197 -7.69 -6.25 1.76
CA VAL A 197 -7.74 -7.15 2.91
C VAL A 197 -8.49 -8.43 2.56
N CYS A 198 -9.65 -8.32 1.93
CA CYS A 198 -10.43 -9.49 1.51
C CYS A 198 -9.67 -10.37 0.51
N ILE A 199 -8.97 -9.77 -0.47
CA ILE A 199 -8.13 -10.52 -1.43
C ILE A 199 -7.03 -11.28 -0.68
N GLY A 200 -6.39 -10.65 0.32
CA GLY A 200 -5.37 -11.31 1.15
C GLY A 200 -5.93 -12.50 1.95
N LEU A 201 -7.12 -12.33 2.53
CA LEU A 201 -7.80 -13.40 3.26
C LEU A 201 -8.16 -14.58 2.34
N VAL A 202 -8.75 -14.31 1.19
CA VAL A 202 -9.12 -15.34 0.21
C VAL A 202 -7.88 -16.00 -0.39
N GLY A 203 -6.85 -15.21 -0.71
CA GLY A 203 -5.57 -15.71 -1.20
C GLY A 203 -4.93 -16.70 -0.24
N ARG A 204 -5.01 -16.44 1.07
CA ARG A 204 -4.55 -17.36 2.09
C ARG A 204 -5.32 -18.70 2.09
N ALA A 205 -6.61 -18.65 1.83
CA ALA A 205 -7.43 -19.87 1.73
C ALA A 205 -7.08 -20.69 0.47
N MET A 206 -6.69 -20.02 -0.63
CA MET A 206 -6.32 -20.68 -1.88
C MET A 206 -4.88 -21.24 -1.87
N MET A 207 -3.97 -20.59 -1.15
CA MET A 207 -2.54 -20.94 -1.07
C MET A 207 -2.18 -21.33 0.37
N PRO A 208 -2.62 -22.51 0.84
CA PRO A 208 -2.47 -22.90 2.25
C PRO A 208 -1.03 -23.24 2.66
N THR A 209 -0.13 -23.42 1.69
CA THR A 209 1.28 -23.78 1.91
C THR A 209 2.26 -22.61 1.79
N GLU A 210 1.81 -21.49 1.23
CA GLU A 210 2.65 -20.31 1.02
C GLU A 210 2.37 -19.25 2.08
N LEU A 211 3.42 -18.64 2.59
CA LEU A 211 3.41 -17.48 3.49
C LEU A 211 4.14 -16.31 2.89
#